data_4a128b8ba6f2238dee29223023980cd1
#
_entry.id   4a128b8ba6f2238dee29223023980cd1
#
_cell.length_a   1.000
_cell.length_b   1.000
_cell.length_c   1.000
_cell.angle_alpha   90.00
_cell.angle_beta   90.00
_cell.angle_gamma   90.00
#
_symmetry.space_group_name_H-M   'P 1'
#
loop_
_entity.id
_entity.type
_entity.pdbx_description
1 polymer ?
#
loop_
_entity_poly.entity_id
_entity_poly.type
_entity_poly.pdbx_seq_one_letter_code
_entity_poly.pdbx_strand_id
1 'polypeptide(L)'
;IDWEYPAIPAAGTGARPEDKQNFTLLMQELRAALNTLDRKQILTFASAGWKRYYKNVELESVMKVVDYMNIMTYDQVGPSSPFTGHHTALGHIAEKDIADTPAAEFINAYRKSKQDKDRDYGPRSAEKIVRFCLDQGIKAEQLVIGAAFYGRAWKGVPPNNNGLYEKNSGAHI
;
A
#
# COMPACT_ATOMS: atom_id res chain seq x y z
N ILE A 1 -2.71 -15.63 0.91
CA ILE A 1 -3.44 -15.18 -0.29
C ILE A 1 -2.85 -13.85 -0.74
N ASP A 2 -2.54 -13.76 -2.02
CA ASP A 2 -2.04 -12.54 -2.65
C ASP A 2 -2.96 -12.20 -3.84
N TRP A 3 -3.99 -11.40 -3.56
CA TRP A 3 -4.92 -10.89 -4.58
C TRP A 3 -4.71 -9.38 -4.74
N GLU A 4 -4.13 -9.01 -5.84
CA GLU A 4 -3.78 -7.61 -6.13
C GLU A 4 -4.64 -7.05 -7.28
N TYR A 5 -5.79 -6.46 -7.01
CA TYR A 5 -6.40 -6.22 -5.70
C TYR A 5 -7.91 -6.41 -5.82
N PRO A 6 -8.63 -6.79 -4.74
CA PRO A 6 -10.09 -6.85 -4.77
C PRO A 6 -10.69 -5.50 -5.16
N ALA A 7 -11.61 -5.48 -6.12
CA ALA A 7 -12.33 -4.31 -6.62
C ALA A 7 -11.45 -3.11 -7.09
N ILE A 8 -10.16 -3.33 -7.33
CA ILE A 8 -9.24 -2.31 -7.84
C ILE A 8 -8.54 -2.86 -9.08
N PRO A 9 -8.74 -2.25 -10.27
CA PRO A 9 -8.06 -2.71 -11.46
C PRO A 9 -6.55 -2.50 -11.32
N ALA A 10 -5.79 -3.56 -11.55
CA ALA A 10 -4.34 -3.57 -11.60
C ALA A 10 -3.87 -4.22 -12.90
N ALA A 11 -2.59 -4.10 -13.22
CA ALA A 11 -2.04 -4.63 -14.46
C ALA A 11 -2.35 -6.14 -14.60
N GLY A 12 -3.13 -6.50 -15.63
CA GLY A 12 -3.49 -7.88 -15.92
C GLY A 12 -4.67 -8.45 -15.14
N THR A 13 -5.27 -7.71 -14.21
CA THR A 13 -6.44 -8.17 -13.45
C THR A 13 -7.65 -7.27 -13.69
N GLY A 14 -8.81 -7.89 -13.91
CA GLY A 14 -10.10 -7.19 -13.88
C GLY A 14 -10.48 -6.83 -12.44
N ALA A 15 -11.43 -5.92 -12.29
CA ALA A 15 -11.99 -5.54 -10.99
C ALA A 15 -13.50 -5.43 -11.09
N ARG A 16 -14.19 -5.95 -10.09
CA ARG A 16 -15.65 -5.90 -9.97
C ARG A 16 -16.02 -5.36 -8.59
N PRO A 17 -17.11 -4.60 -8.44
CA PRO A 17 -17.56 -4.12 -7.13
C PRO A 17 -17.75 -5.26 -6.11
N GLU A 18 -18.22 -6.41 -6.59
CA GLU A 18 -18.48 -7.61 -5.78
C GLU A 18 -17.20 -8.23 -5.19
N ASP A 19 -16.04 -7.92 -5.74
CA ASP A 19 -14.76 -8.48 -5.26
C ASP A 19 -14.47 -8.10 -3.81
N LYS A 20 -15.01 -6.98 -3.32
CA LYS A 20 -14.91 -6.61 -1.91
C LYS A 20 -15.55 -7.67 -1.01
N GLN A 21 -16.78 -8.08 -1.31
CA GLN A 21 -17.49 -9.13 -0.58
C GLN A 21 -16.91 -10.51 -0.87
N ASN A 22 -16.58 -10.78 -2.14
CA ASN A 22 -16.00 -12.06 -2.56
C ASN A 22 -14.68 -12.36 -1.85
N PHE A 23 -13.87 -11.33 -1.59
CA PHE A 23 -12.64 -11.51 -0.82
C PHE A 23 -12.93 -11.96 0.62
N THR A 24 -13.92 -11.35 1.27
CA THR A 24 -14.35 -11.75 2.61
C THR A 24 -14.85 -13.21 2.62
N LEU A 25 -15.71 -13.58 1.67
CA LEU A 25 -16.22 -14.94 1.55
C LEU A 25 -15.10 -15.96 1.30
N LEU A 26 -14.17 -15.65 0.39
CA LEU A 26 -13.00 -16.47 0.14
C LEU A 26 -12.21 -16.75 1.42
N MET A 27 -11.94 -15.71 2.22
CA MET A 27 -11.16 -15.89 3.46
C MET A 27 -11.93 -16.69 4.51
N GLN A 28 -13.25 -16.54 4.58
CA GLN A 28 -14.11 -17.32 5.45
C GLN A 28 -14.14 -18.81 5.05
N GLU A 29 -14.31 -19.09 3.77
CA GLU A 29 -14.30 -20.48 3.24
C GLU A 29 -12.94 -21.15 3.44
N LEU A 30 -11.85 -20.43 3.18
CA LEU A 30 -10.49 -20.95 3.44
C LEU A 30 -10.28 -21.26 4.92
N ARG A 31 -10.72 -20.39 5.83
CA ARG A 31 -10.62 -20.63 7.26
C ARG A 31 -11.47 -21.84 7.67
N ALA A 32 -12.68 -21.95 7.16
CA ALA A 32 -13.55 -23.11 7.44
C ALA A 32 -12.88 -24.41 6.97
N ALA A 33 -12.35 -24.45 5.76
CA ALA A 33 -11.65 -25.61 5.22
C ALA A 33 -10.36 -25.94 6.03
N LEU A 34 -9.56 -24.94 6.39
CA LEU A 34 -8.35 -25.14 7.19
C LEU A 34 -8.66 -25.67 8.61
N ASN A 35 -9.81 -25.30 9.17
CA ASN A 35 -10.23 -25.77 10.49
C ASN A 35 -10.66 -27.26 10.51
N THR A 36 -10.85 -27.89 9.34
CA THR A 36 -11.11 -29.35 9.27
C THR A 36 -9.85 -30.20 9.39
N LEU A 37 -8.68 -29.58 9.35
CA LEU A 37 -7.40 -30.28 9.43
C LEU A 37 -6.99 -30.53 10.87
N ASP A 38 -6.28 -31.62 11.10
CA ASP A 38 -5.87 -32.09 12.45
C ASP A 38 -4.95 -31.11 13.20
N ARG A 39 -4.30 -30.22 12.47
CA ARG A 39 -3.38 -29.19 13.03
C ARG A 39 -3.85 -27.80 12.66
N LYS A 40 -3.69 -26.87 13.58
CA LYS A 40 -3.92 -25.44 13.31
C LYS A 40 -3.07 -24.99 12.13
N GLN A 41 -3.72 -24.43 11.14
CA GLN A 41 -3.11 -23.84 9.95
C GLN A 41 -3.15 -22.32 10.03
N ILE A 42 -2.13 -21.67 9.49
CA ILE A 42 -2.03 -20.23 9.42
C ILE A 42 -2.66 -19.75 8.11
N LEU A 43 -3.59 -18.81 8.20
CA LEU A 43 -4.20 -18.12 7.06
C LEU A 43 -3.80 -16.64 7.09
N THR A 44 -3.19 -16.17 6.03
CA THR A 44 -2.73 -14.78 5.88
C THR A 44 -3.08 -14.24 4.50
N PHE A 45 -3.02 -12.94 4.35
CA PHE A 45 -3.10 -12.30 3.05
C PHE A 45 -2.11 -11.14 2.93
N ALA A 46 -1.73 -10.81 1.69
CA ALA A 46 -0.99 -9.61 1.36
C ALA A 46 -1.94 -8.43 1.22
N SER A 47 -1.67 -7.34 1.90
CA SER A 47 -2.44 -6.10 1.81
C SER A 47 -1.58 -4.96 1.27
N ALA A 48 -2.21 -4.03 0.56
CA ALA A 48 -1.49 -2.89 0.03
C ALA A 48 -1.07 -1.89 1.14
N GLY A 49 0.09 -1.26 0.96
CA GLY A 49 0.62 -0.24 1.88
C GLY A 49 -0.01 1.15 1.70
N TRP A 50 -1.29 1.25 1.29
CA TRP A 50 -1.96 2.54 1.05
C TRP A 50 -3.47 2.48 1.33
N LYS A 51 -4.04 3.57 1.86
CA LYS A 51 -5.40 3.64 2.43
C LYS A 51 -6.54 3.29 1.47
N ARG A 52 -6.42 3.63 0.17
CA ARG A 52 -7.47 3.35 -0.81
C ARG A 52 -7.79 1.85 -0.92
N TYR A 53 -6.81 0.97 -0.72
CA TYR A 53 -7.00 -0.47 -0.72
C TYR A 53 -8.08 -0.89 0.29
N TYR A 54 -8.00 -0.36 1.50
CA TYR A 54 -8.88 -0.73 2.61
C TYR A 54 -10.34 -0.30 2.45
N LYS A 55 -10.65 0.60 1.51
CA LYS A 55 -12.05 0.90 1.12
C LYS A 55 -12.68 -0.28 0.36
N ASN A 56 -11.86 -1.11 -0.27
CA ASN A 56 -12.24 -2.23 -1.12
C ASN A 56 -12.06 -3.59 -0.43
N VAL A 57 -11.87 -3.60 0.88
CA VAL A 57 -11.80 -4.80 1.72
C VAL A 57 -12.67 -4.57 2.95
N GLU A 58 -13.44 -5.57 3.34
CA GLU A 58 -14.19 -5.57 4.60
C GLU A 58 -13.23 -5.98 5.73
N LEU A 59 -12.30 -5.06 6.06
CA LEU A 59 -11.12 -5.35 6.88
C LEU A 59 -11.48 -6.01 8.22
N GLU A 60 -12.47 -5.48 8.94
CA GLU A 60 -12.90 -6.04 10.23
C GLU A 60 -13.35 -7.51 10.09
N SER A 61 -14.12 -7.82 9.04
CA SER A 61 -14.64 -9.17 8.80
C SER A 61 -13.52 -10.14 8.42
N VAL A 62 -12.60 -9.71 7.57
CA VAL A 62 -11.46 -10.51 7.15
C VAL A 62 -10.52 -10.78 8.32
N MET A 63 -10.22 -9.77 9.14
CA MET A 63 -9.29 -9.91 10.27
C MET A 63 -9.82 -10.80 11.40
N LYS A 64 -11.12 -11.13 11.44
CA LYS A 64 -11.69 -12.11 12.37
C LYS A 64 -11.35 -13.57 11.99
N VAL A 65 -11.02 -13.83 10.73
CA VAL A 65 -10.80 -15.19 10.22
C VAL A 65 -9.36 -15.46 9.78
N VAL A 66 -8.52 -14.44 9.66
CA VAL A 66 -7.09 -14.57 9.38
C VAL A 66 -6.25 -14.48 10.64
N ASP A 67 -5.06 -15.04 10.61
CA ASP A 67 -4.13 -14.96 11.75
C ASP A 67 -3.43 -13.58 11.74
N TYR A 68 -2.94 -13.12 10.58
CA TYR A 68 -2.34 -11.80 10.39
C TYR A 68 -2.36 -11.38 8.92
N MET A 69 -2.12 -10.11 8.65
CA MET A 69 -1.93 -9.59 7.31
C MET A 69 -0.51 -9.10 7.08
N ASN A 70 0.01 -9.36 5.89
CA ASN A 70 1.32 -8.92 5.41
C ASN A 70 1.15 -7.62 4.63
N ILE A 71 1.53 -6.51 5.21
CA ILE A 71 1.39 -5.20 4.56
C ILE A 71 2.57 -5.00 3.61
N MET A 72 2.29 -4.79 2.33
CA MET A 72 3.29 -4.48 1.31
C MET A 72 3.75 -3.03 1.46
N THR A 73 4.62 -2.77 2.46
CA THR A 73 5.16 -1.45 2.80
C THR A 73 6.34 -1.06 1.91
N TYR A 74 6.21 -1.35 0.62
CA TYR A 74 7.15 -1.04 -0.44
C TYR A 74 6.43 -0.50 -1.68
N ASP A 75 7.16 -0.16 -2.73
CA ASP A 75 6.65 0.54 -3.91
C ASP A 75 5.85 1.83 -3.57
N GLN A 76 6.23 2.48 -2.48
CA GLN A 76 5.59 3.71 -2.02
C GLN A 76 5.82 4.86 -3.01
N VAL A 77 6.96 4.84 -3.68
CA VAL A 77 7.26 5.58 -4.91
C VAL A 77 7.63 4.56 -5.97
N GLY A 78 6.79 4.42 -6.98
CA GLY A 78 6.95 3.41 -8.04
C GLY A 78 7.82 3.90 -9.19
N PRO A 79 8.19 3.00 -10.12
CA PRO A 79 9.06 3.33 -11.25
C PRO A 79 8.45 4.36 -12.22
N SER A 80 7.13 4.42 -12.31
CA SER A 80 6.41 5.41 -13.13
C SER A 80 6.22 6.76 -12.47
N SER A 81 6.74 6.95 -11.24
CA SER A 81 6.66 8.24 -10.56
C SER A 81 7.48 9.30 -11.31
N PRO A 82 6.95 10.51 -11.53
CA PRO A 82 7.69 11.59 -12.16
C PRO A 82 8.74 12.23 -11.24
N PHE A 83 8.81 11.81 -9.99
CA PHE A 83 9.81 12.21 -9.01
C PHE A 83 10.36 11.00 -8.25
N THR A 84 11.57 11.15 -7.76
CA THR A 84 12.24 10.17 -6.91
C THR A 84 11.70 10.23 -5.47
N GLY A 85 11.94 9.19 -4.69
CA GLY A 85 11.53 9.15 -3.29
C GLY A 85 11.88 7.84 -2.62
N HIS A 86 11.55 7.72 -1.35
CA HIS A 86 11.71 6.48 -0.62
C HIS A 86 10.64 5.48 -1.04
N HIS A 87 11.03 4.38 -1.67
CA HIS A 87 10.06 3.33 -2.01
C HIS A 87 9.75 2.41 -0.83
N THR A 88 10.52 2.48 0.25
CA THR A 88 10.36 1.70 1.49
C THR A 88 10.46 2.58 2.73
N ALA A 89 9.87 3.78 2.71
CA ALA A 89 9.90 4.68 3.87
C ALA A 89 9.34 3.98 5.11
N LEU A 90 10.12 3.92 6.18
CA LEU A 90 9.69 3.36 7.46
C LEU A 90 8.89 4.37 8.27
N GLY A 91 9.50 5.50 8.61
CA GLY A 91 8.92 6.56 9.42
C GLY A 91 8.03 7.52 8.63
N HIS A 92 7.23 8.30 9.35
CA HIS A 92 6.38 9.32 8.78
C HIS A 92 7.21 10.39 8.05
N ILE A 93 6.81 10.70 6.83
CA ILE A 93 7.33 11.82 6.05
C ILE A 93 6.30 12.94 6.11
N ALA A 94 6.62 14.03 6.81
CA ALA A 94 5.73 15.17 6.90
C ALA A 94 5.76 16.01 5.61
N GLU A 95 4.69 16.73 5.33
CA GLU A 95 4.63 17.59 4.14
C GLU A 95 5.73 18.66 4.14
N LYS A 96 6.10 19.17 5.32
CA LYS A 96 7.21 20.10 5.48
C LYS A 96 8.57 19.53 5.06
N ASP A 97 8.75 18.20 5.16
CA ASP A 97 10.02 17.52 4.84
C ASP A 97 10.24 17.44 3.32
N ILE A 98 9.18 17.62 2.55
CA ILE A 98 9.21 17.65 1.08
C ILE A 98 8.83 19.03 0.53
N ALA A 99 8.57 20.01 1.39
CA ALA A 99 8.28 21.38 0.95
C ALA A 99 9.39 21.88 0.02
N ASP A 100 9.02 22.71 -0.94
CA ASP A 100 9.95 23.31 -1.91
C ASP A 100 10.67 22.30 -2.83
N THR A 101 10.17 21.07 -2.93
CA THR A 101 10.69 20.05 -3.85
C THR A 101 9.76 19.82 -5.04
N PRO A 102 10.29 19.32 -6.18
CA PRO A 102 9.47 18.90 -7.32
C PRO A 102 8.40 17.87 -6.96
N ALA A 103 8.65 17.00 -5.98
CA ALA A 103 7.66 16.05 -5.48
C ALA A 103 6.45 16.77 -4.84
N ALA A 104 6.68 17.81 -4.02
CA ALA A 104 5.60 18.60 -3.42
C ALA A 104 4.78 19.33 -4.48
N GLU A 105 5.45 19.94 -5.47
CA GLU A 105 4.78 20.62 -6.60
C GLU A 105 3.84 19.65 -7.32
N PHE A 106 4.31 18.46 -7.66
CA PHE A 106 3.53 17.42 -8.33
C PHE A 106 2.33 16.97 -7.46
N ILE A 107 2.56 16.67 -6.19
CA ILE A 107 1.52 16.24 -5.25
C ILE A 107 0.43 17.30 -5.14
N ASN A 108 0.81 18.57 -5.00
CA ASN A 108 -0.12 19.69 -4.88
C ASN A 108 -0.92 19.93 -6.17
N ALA A 109 -0.26 19.85 -7.34
CA ALA A 109 -0.93 19.95 -8.63
C ALA A 109 -1.92 18.80 -8.82
N TYR A 110 -1.55 17.59 -8.45
CA TYR A 110 -2.39 16.41 -8.55
C TYR A 110 -3.61 16.48 -7.61
N ARG A 111 -3.42 16.93 -6.36
CA ARG A 111 -4.53 17.21 -5.41
C ARG A 111 -5.55 18.19 -5.98
N LYS A 112 -5.09 19.27 -6.60
CA LYS A 112 -5.95 20.28 -7.24
C LYS A 112 -6.72 19.74 -8.45
N SER A 113 -6.12 18.81 -9.20
CA SER A 113 -6.70 18.27 -10.43
C SER A 113 -7.75 17.16 -10.18
N LYS A 114 -7.79 16.56 -8.99
CA LYS A 114 -8.66 15.44 -8.64
C LYS A 114 -9.68 15.84 -7.59
N GLN A 115 -10.92 15.47 -7.82
CA GLN A 115 -12.03 15.74 -6.88
C GLN A 115 -12.15 14.70 -5.76
N ASP A 116 -11.33 13.64 -5.77
CA ASP A 116 -11.35 12.59 -4.75
C ASP A 116 -10.67 13.08 -3.46
N LYS A 117 -11.47 13.72 -2.60
CA LYS A 117 -11.03 14.26 -1.30
C LYS A 117 -10.53 13.18 -0.32
N ASP A 118 -10.92 11.94 -0.55
CA ASP A 118 -10.58 10.82 0.33
C ASP A 118 -9.25 10.15 -0.05
N ARG A 119 -8.68 10.53 -1.18
CA ARG A 119 -7.41 9.98 -1.62
C ARG A 119 -6.25 10.63 -0.89
N ASP A 120 -5.46 9.81 -0.22
CA ASP A 120 -4.21 10.26 0.38
C ASP A 120 -3.15 10.48 -0.71
N TYR A 121 -2.88 11.74 -1.01
CA TYR A 121 -1.88 12.16 -2.01
C TYR A 121 -0.53 12.50 -1.38
N GLY A 122 -0.43 12.48 -0.05
CA GLY A 122 0.82 12.75 0.66
C GLY A 122 1.82 11.61 0.56
N PRO A 123 3.04 11.83 1.07
CA PRO A 123 4.05 10.78 1.15
C PRO A 123 3.52 9.56 1.89
N ARG A 124 3.89 8.38 1.40
CA ARG A 124 3.56 7.10 2.02
C ARG A 124 4.69 6.68 2.95
N SER A 125 4.37 5.89 3.98
CA SER A 125 5.34 5.23 4.84
C SER A 125 4.72 4.02 5.53
N ALA A 126 5.55 3.10 6.02
CA ALA A 126 5.10 1.96 6.81
C ALA A 126 4.37 2.44 8.08
N GLU A 127 4.92 3.41 8.79
CA GLU A 127 4.28 4.00 9.99
C GLU A 127 2.87 4.51 9.68
N LYS A 128 2.70 5.24 8.57
CA LYS A 128 1.42 5.85 8.21
C LYS A 128 0.32 4.81 7.96
N ILE A 129 0.64 3.70 7.30
CA ILE A 129 -0.34 2.65 7.04
C ILE A 129 -0.59 1.77 8.26
N VAL A 130 0.43 1.50 9.07
CA VAL A 130 0.28 0.78 10.34
C VAL A 130 -0.63 1.55 11.29
N ARG A 131 -0.38 2.86 11.49
CA ARG A 131 -1.26 3.71 12.31
C ARG A 131 -2.70 3.68 11.81
N PHE A 132 -2.90 3.80 10.50
CA PHE A 132 -4.23 3.69 9.91
C PHE A 132 -4.92 2.35 10.27
N CYS A 133 -4.21 1.22 10.20
CA CYS A 133 -4.77 -0.09 10.55
C CYS A 133 -5.09 -0.19 12.05
N LEU A 134 -4.23 0.33 12.91
CA LEU A 134 -4.48 0.39 14.35
C LEU A 134 -5.72 1.25 14.68
N ASP A 135 -5.88 2.39 14.01
CA ASP A 135 -7.05 3.28 14.14
C ASP A 135 -8.36 2.61 13.67
N GLN A 136 -8.27 1.59 12.78
CA GLN A 136 -9.40 0.75 12.40
C GLN A 136 -9.67 -0.39 13.41
N GLY A 137 -8.97 -0.43 14.54
CA GLY A 137 -9.14 -1.42 15.59
C GLY A 137 -8.42 -2.76 15.32
N ILE A 138 -7.54 -2.83 14.33
CA ILE A 138 -6.75 -4.03 14.07
C ILE A 138 -5.63 -4.12 15.12
N LYS A 139 -5.44 -5.31 15.68
CA LYS A 139 -4.43 -5.54 16.71
C LYS A 139 -3.02 -5.52 16.13
N ALA A 140 -2.06 -4.97 16.88
CA ALA A 140 -0.68 -4.85 16.44
C ALA A 140 -0.05 -6.21 16.09
N GLU A 141 -0.36 -7.25 16.85
CA GLU A 141 0.13 -8.62 16.62
C GLU A 141 -0.40 -9.27 15.33
N GLN A 142 -1.40 -8.67 14.71
CA GLN A 142 -1.93 -9.10 13.40
C GLN A 142 -1.33 -8.33 12.22
N LEU A 143 -0.39 -7.41 12.45
CA LEU A 143 0.24 -6.60 11.41
C LEU A 143 1.68 -7.04 11.18
N VAL A 144 2.02 -7.43 9.96
CA VAL A 144 3.38 -7.76 9.54
C VAL A 144 3.82 -6.77 8.48
N ILE A 145 4.94 -6.09 8.72
CA ILE A 145 5.53 -5.13 7.79
C ILE A 145 6.36 -5.89 6.76
N GLY A 146 6.06 -5.68 5.48
CA GLY A 146 6.82 -6.24 4.36
C GLY A 146 8.13 -5.47 4.13
N ALA A 147 9.24 -6.19 4.07
CA ALA A 147 10.55 -5.65 3.70
C ALA A 147 10.85 -5.96 2.23
N ALA A 148 11.19 -4.95 1.44
CA ALA A 148 11.59 -5.15 0.06
C ALA A 148 13.02 -5.69 -0.04
N PHE A 149 13.21 -6.76 -0.81
CA PHE A 149 14.53 -7.30 -1.16
C PHE A 149 14.96 -6.87 -2.57
N TYR A 150 14.59 -5.66 -2.97
CA TYR A 150 14.89 -5.04 -4.27
C TYR A 150 14.96 -3.52 -4.13
N GLY A 151 15.57 -2.86 -5.12
CA GLY A 151 15.67 -1.41 -5.21
C GLY A 151 14.85 -0.84 -6.36
N ARG A 152 14.69 0.47 -6.36
CA ARG A 152 14.17 1.26 -7.49
C ARG A 152 15.23 2.25 -7.93
N ALA A 153 15.34 2.47 -9.23
CA ALA A 153 16.28 3.43 -9.80
C ALA A 153 15.59 4.31 -10.86
N TRP A 154 16.09 5.54 -11.01
CA TRP A 154 15.58 6.51 -11.97
C TRP A 154 16.74 7.13 -12.76
N LYS A 155 16.46 7.53 -14.01
CA LYS A 155 17.39 8.20 -14.91
C LYS A 155 17.19 9.72 -14.86
N GLY A 156 18.27 10.46 -15.20
CA GLY A 156 18.19 11.90 -15.39
C GLY A 156 17.79 12.68 -14.14
N VAL A 157 18.21 12.19 -12.99
CA VAL A 157 17.91 12.83 -11.69
C VAL A 157 18.93 13.92 -11.42
N PRO A 158 18.52 15.19 -11.17
CA PRO A 158 19.44 16.24 -10.74
C PRO A 158 20.10 15.92 -9.41
N PRO A 159 21.33 16.43 -9.14
CA PRO A 159 22.05 16.12 -7.91
C PRO A 159 21.53 16.89 -6.67
N ASN A 160 20.55 17.77 -6.83
CA ASN A 160 19.96 18.53 -5.73
C ASN A 160 19.38 17.56 -4.69
N ASN A 161 19.47 17.92 -3.42
CA ASN A 161 18.99 17.09 -2.32
C ASN A 161 19.42 15.62 -2.44
N ASN A 162 20.63 15.36 -2.88
CA ASN A 162 21.16 14.03 -3.19
C ASN A 162 20.26 13.20 -4.13
N GLY A 163 19.54 13.85 -5.03
CA GLY A 163 18.60 13.23 -5.94
C GLY A 163 17.27 12.81 -5.32
N LEU A 164 17.00 13.15 -4.06
CA LEU A 164 15.76 12.79 -3.36
C LEU A 164 14.67 13.83 -3.61
N TYR A 165 13.45 13.37 -3.94
CA TYR A 165 12.27 14.18 -4.28
C TYR A 165 12.43 15.04 -5.53
N GLU A 166 13.39 14.70 -6.38
CA GLU A 166 13.72 15.38 -7.62
C GLU A 166 12.96 14.79 -8.82
N LYS A 167 12.82 15.59 -9.87
CA LYS A 167 12.29 15.11 -11.16
C LYS A 167 13.22 14.05 -11.74
N ASN A 168 12.66 13.17 -12.54
CA ASN A 168 13.42 12.16 -13.26
C ASN A 168 12.93 12.06 -14.72
N SER A 169 13.72 11.42 -15.58
CA SER A 169 13.36 11.16 -16.98
C SER A 169 12.81 9.74 -17.21
N GLY A 170 12.51 9.01 -16.16
CA GLY A 170 11.93 7.66 -16.20
C GLY A 170 12.69 6.66 -15.33
N ALA A 171 12.15 5.44 -15.25
CA ALA A 171 12.78 4.36 -14.54
C ALA A 171 14.11 3.95 -15.18
N HIS A 172 15.04 3.52 -14.37
CA HIS A 172 16.19 2.74 -14.79
C HIS A 172 15.84 1.26 -14.58
N ILE A 173 15.86 0.50 -15.67
CA ILE A 173 15.66 -0.96 -15.69
C ILE A 173 17.03 -1.64 -15.57
#